data_e5c7f7d28c911d94998f296317890276
#
_entry.id   e5c7f7d28c911d94998f296317890276
#
_cell.length_a   1.000
_cell.length_b   1.000
_cell.length_c   1.000
_cell.angle_alpha   90.00
_cell.angle_beta   90.00
_cell.angle_gamma   90.00
#
_symmetry.space_group_name_H-M   'P 1'
#
loop_
_entity.id
_entity.type
_entity.pdbx_description
1 polymer ?
#
loop_
_entity_poly.entity_id
_entity_poly.type
_entity_poly.pdbx_seq_one_letter_code
_entity_poly.pdbx_strand_id
1 'polypeptide(L)'
;MTTLTLKDPALLKTAAYIAGEWQGADAAATFEVVNPATGEVIATVPRMGTAETRRAIAAANAAWPAWRAITAKQRAVILRKWHDLMLEHADDLALILTTEQGKPLAEAKGEIQYAASFLEWFAEEGKRVSGDTIPTPAADKRIVVTKEPVGVCAAITPWNFPAAMITRKVGPALAAGCPIIVKPAEATPLSALALAVLAERAGVPRGVFNVVTGEPKAIGAEMTGNPIVRKLSFTGSTPVGRLLMAQCAPTVKKVSLELGGNAPFIVFDDADLDAAVAGAIASKYRNSGQTCVCTNRFYVHDKVYDAFADKLRAAVEQLKVGRGTEAGVTQGPLINEAAVLKVESHIADALAKGARVVTGGKRHALGHGFFEPTVLADVTPDMKVARDETFGPLAPLFRFSSDEEVIRLANDTEFGLASYFYSRDIARVWRVAEALEYGMVGINTGLISNEVAPFGGVKQSGLGREGSHYGIDDYVVIKYMCMGGL
;
A
#
# COMPACT_ATOMS: atom_id res chain seq x y z
N MET A 1 8.15 10.97 26.39
CA MET A 1 8.61 10.49 25.07
C MET A 1 9.04 9.04 25.21
N THR A 2 8.51 8.18 24.39
CA THR A 2 8.94 6.77 24.31
C THR A 2 10.38 6.72 23.79
N THR A 3 11.32 6.21 24.57
CA THR A 3 12.71 6.08 24.12
C THR A 3 12.85 4.82 23.29
N LEU A 4 13.02 4.96 21.96
CA LEU A 4 13.36 3.87 21.06
C LEU A 4 14.85 3.53 21.20
N THR A 5 15.16 2.30 21.62
CA THR A 5 16.54 1.81 21.68
C THR A 5 16.86 1.07 20.38
N LEU A 6 17.53 1.74 19.46
CA LEU A 6 17.96 1.20 18.17
C LEU A 6 19.42 0.76 18.25
N LYS A 7 19.81 -0.25 17.47
CA LYS A 7 21.21 -0.64 17.26
C LYS A 7 21.96 0.47 16.53
N ASP A 8 21.28 1.13 15.56
CA ASP A 8 21.77 2.32 14.87
C ASP A 8 20.86 3.52 15.14
N PRO A 9 21.17 4.36 16.14
CA PRO A 9 20.36 5.53 16.49
C PRO A 9 20.23 6.57 15.36
N ALA A 10 21.13 6.55 14.37
CA ALA A 10 21.09 7.49 13.26
C ALA A 10 19.88 7.26 12.32
N LEU A 11 19.22 6.11 12.43
CA LEU A 11 17.99 5.81 11.67
C LEU A 11 16.76 6.58 12.18
N LEU A 12 16.76 7.00 13.45
CA LEU A 12 15.67 7.80 13.99
C LEU A 12 15.91 9.29 13.67
N LYS A 13 15.45 9.70 12.50
CA LYS A 13 15.46 11.11 12.09
C LYS A 13 14.13 11.78 12.36
N THR A 14 14.20 13.04 12.76
CA THR A 14 13.04 13.89 13.04
C THR A 14 13.01 15.14 12.18
N ALA A 15 13.86 15.26 11.18
CA ALA A 15 13.91 16.32 10.17
C ALA A 15 13.53 15.76 8.80
N ALA A 16 12.95 16.58 7.94
CA ALA A 16 12.66 16.21 6.55
C ALA A 16 13.95 16.16 5.72
N TYR A 17 13.93 15.38 4.63
CA TYR A 17 15.11 15.17 3.78
C TYR A 17 14.87 15.79 2.40
N ILE A 18 15.50 16.93 2.13
CA ILE A 18 15.34 17.69 0.87
C ILE A 18 16.72 18.05 0.33
N ALA A 19 16.95 17.78 -0.95
CA ALA A 19 18.18 18.10 -1.67
C ALA A 19 19.45 17.49 -1.03
N GLY A 20 19.32 16.35 -0.31
CA GLY A 20 20.43 15.73 0.43
C GLY A 20 20.74 16.39 1.76
N GLU A 21 19.81 17.15 2.32
CA GLU A 21 19.98 17.85 3.61
C GLU A 21 18.79 17.57 4.53
N TRP A 22 19.08 17.44 5.83
CA TRP A 22 18.09 17.28 6.88
C TRP A 22 17.66 18.64 7.39
N GLN A 23 16.38 19.01 7.25
CA GLN A 23 15.92 20.36 7.53
C GLN A 23 14.54 20.40 8.21
N GLY A 24 14.33 21.46 9.00
CA GLY A 24 13.04 21.80 9.61
C GLY A 24 12.10 22.50 8.62
N ALA A 25 10.88 22.83 9.07
CA ALA A 25 9.99 23.72 8.36
C ALA A 25 10.45 25.17 8.47
N ASP A 26 10.23 26.01 7.45
CA ASP A 26 10.62 27.42 7.40
C ASP A 26 10.00 28.22 8.56
N ALA A 27 8.76 27.89 8.92
CA ALA A 27 8.06 28.52 10.05
C ALA A 27 8.40 27.88 11.41
N ALA A 28 9.38 26.99 11.48
CA ALA A 28 9.70 26.17 12.64
C ALA A 28 8.50 25.38 13.22
N ALA A 29 7.42 25.24 12.42
CA ALA A 29 6.24 24.50 12.82
C ALA A 29 6.50 22.99 12.80
N THR A 30 5.95 22.29 13.79
CA THR A 30 6.08 20.83 13.94
C THR A 30 4.74 20.18 14.23
N PHE A 31 4.69 18.87 14.13
CA PHE A 31 3.59 18.03 14.61
C PHE A 31 4.12 16.78 15.31
N GLU A 32 3.32 16.24 16.19
CA GLU A 32 3.67 15.06 16.99
C GLU A 32 3.39 13.78 16.23
N VAL A 33 4.30 12.82 16.37
CA VAL A 33 4.10 11.42 15.96
C VAL A 33 3.82 10.63 17.24
N VAL A 34 2.68 9.96 17.29
CA VAL A 34 2.16 9.32 18.48
C VAL A 34 2.14 7.81 18.31
N ASN A 35 2.54 7.06 19.34
CA ASN A 35 2.40 5.62 19.38
C ASN A 35 0.91 5.25 19.59
N PRO A 36 0.25 4.58 18.63
CA PRO A 36 -1.17 4.24 18.75
C PRO A 36 -1.47 3.23 19.86
N ALA A 37 -0.46 2.50 20.33
CA ALA A 37 -0.62 1.52 21.43
C ALA A 37 -0.60 2.13 22.82
N THR A 38 0.01 3.33 22.99
CA THR A 38 0.21 3.95 24.31
C THR A 38 -0.30 5.38 24.39
N GLY A 39 -0.56 6.02 23.26
CA GLY A 39 -0.88 7.46 23.19
C GLY A 39 0.31 8.39 23.46
N GLU A 40 1.51 7.84 23.68
CA GLU A 40 2.71 8.65 23.97
C GLU A 40 3.31 9.25 22.70
N VAL A 41 3.84 10.45 22.82
CA VAL A 41 4.61 11.10 21.76
C VAL A 41 5.94 10.40 21.58
N ILE A 42 6.20 9.92 20.36
CA ILE A 42 7.48 9.29 19.97
C ILE A 42 8.49 10.37 19.56
N ALA A 43 8.05 11.27 18.69
CA ALA A 43 8.88 12.33 18.12
C ALA A 43 8.03 13.52 17.67
N THR A 44 8.68 14.64 17.40
CA THR A 44 8.10 15.77 16.66
C THR A 44 8.84 15.92 15.34
N VAL A 45 8.10 16.15 14.26
CA VAL A 45 8.64 16.30 12.90
C VAL A 45 8.16 17.59 12.25
N PRO A 46 8.85 18.12 11.23
CA PRO A 46 8.50 19.39 10.60
C PRO A 46 7.10 19.36 9.96
N ARG A 47 6.30 20.40 10.20
CA ARG A 47 5.05 20.67 9.52
C ARG A 47 5.31 21.59 8.32
N MET A 48 5.79 20.99 7.22
CA MET A 48 6.08 21.68 5.98
C MET A 48 4.81 21.94 5.15
N GLY A 49 4.91 22.82 4.17
CA GLY A 49 3.82 23.20 3.27
C GLY A 49 4.29 23.38 1.83
N THR A 50 3.66 24.34 1.15
CA THR A 50 3.87 24.64 -0.28
C THR A 50 5.33 25.02 -0.60
N ALA A 51 5.94 25.89 0.22
CA ALA A 51 7.27 26.44 -0.08
C ALA A 51 8.36 25.38 -0.06
N GLU A 52 8.40 24.54 0.97
CA GLU A 52 9.34 23.44 1.12
C GLU A 52 9.12 22.37 0.05
N THR A 53 7.87 22.06 -0.29
CA THR A 53 7.52 21.13 -1.36
C THR A 53 8.03 21.63 -2.71
N ARG A 54 7.88 22.94 -2.99
CA ARG A 54 8.40 23.56 -4.21
C ARG A 54 9.92 23.47 -4.28
N ARG A 55 10.63 23.66 -3.16
CA ARG A 55 12.09 23.47 -3.10
C ARG A 55 12.50 22.01 -3.38
N ALA A 56 11.76 21.06 -2.81
CA ALA A 56 12.01 19.63 -3.07
C ALA A 56 11.80 19.27 -4.56
N ILE A 57 10.74 19.82 -5.19
CA ILE A 57 10.49 19.66 -6.63
C ILE A 57 11.60 20.28 -7.46
N ALA A 58 12.04 21.49 -7.12
CA ALA A 58 13.15 22.17 -7.81
C ALA A 58 14.46 21.39 -7.68
N ALA A 59 14.77 20.86 -6.50
CA ALA A 59 15.94 20.02 -6.27
C ALA A 59 15.90 18.72 -7.09
N ALA A 60 14.73 18.06 -7.14
CA ALA A 60 14.54 16.89 -7.98
C ALA A 60 14.74 17.20 -9.48
N ASN A 61 14.21 18.32 -9.93
CA ASN A 61 14.39 18.77 -11.31
C ASN A 61 15.85 19.07 -11.66
N ALA A 62 16.59 19.70 -10.75
CA ALA A 62 18.02 19.97 -10.91
C ALA A 62 18.87 18.69 -10.93
N ALA A 63 18.49 17.67 -10.15
CA ALA A 63 19.20 16.39 -10.10
C ALA A 63 18.89 15.48 -11.31
N TRP A 64 17.75 15.68 -11.98
CA TRP A 64 17.25 14.79 -13.03
C TRP A 64 18.20 14.58 -14.20
N PRO A 65 18.82 15.63 -14.83
CA PRO A 65 19.71 15.44 -15.98
C PRO A 65 20.87 14.49 -15.69
N ALA A 66 21.50 14.60 -14.54
CA ALA A 66 22.58 13.73 -14.12
C ALA A 66 22.10 12.30 -13.83
N TRP A 67 20.94 12.17 -13.13
CA TRP A 67 20.38 10.87 -12.77
C TRP A 67 19.92 10.07 -13.99
N ARG A 68 19.26 10.70 -14.97
CA ARG A 68 18.84 10.03 -16.19
C ARG A 68 20.01 9.64 -17.10
N ALA A 69 21.14 10.34 -17.00
CA ALA A 69 22.32 10.12 -17.86
C ALA A 69 23.13 8.88 -17.45
N ILE A 70 23.09 8.46 -16.19
CA ILE A 70 23.76 7.22 -15.76
C ILE A 70 23.01 6.00 -16.28
N THR A 71 23.76 4.92 -16.53
CA THR A 71 23.18 3.68 -17.07
C THR A 71 22.23 2.99 -16.10
N ALA A 72 21.28 2.20 -16.62
CA ALA A 72 20.42 1.35 -15.79
C ALA A 72 21.23 0.44 -14.85
N LYS A 73 22.39 -0.08 -15.31
CA LYS A 73 23.30 -0.87 -14.49
C LYS A 73 23.81 -0.10 -13.26
N GLN A 74 24.18 1.17 -13.43
CA GLN A 74 24.66 2.00 -12.32
C GLN A 74 23.54 2.31 -11.32
N ARG A 75 22.30 2.61 -11.81
CA ARG A 75 21.13 2.77 -10.94
C ARG A 75 20.80 1.49 -10.18
N ALA A 76 20.89 0.34 -10.85
CA ALA A 76 20.66 -0.97 -10.23
C ALA A 76 21.62 -1.26 -9.07
N VAL A 77 22.90 -0.89 -9.18
CA VAL A 77 23.89 -1.04 -8.10
C VAL A 77 23.48 -0.26 -6.85
N ILE A 78 23.01 0.98 -7.03
CA ILE A 78 22.55 1.82 -5.91
C ILE A 78 21.29 1.23 -5.26
N LEU A 79 20.30 0.80 -6.06
CA LEU A 79 19.07 0.18 -5.55
C LEU A 79 19.36 -1.14 -4.82
N ARG A 80 20.26 -1.97 -5.33
CA ARG A 80 20.68 -3.21 -4.68
C ARG A 80 21.35 -2.92 -3.33
N LYS A 81 22.25 -1.94 -3.27
CA LYS A 81 22.86 -1.53 -2.02
C LYS A 81 21.84 -1.01 -1.00
N TRP A 82 20.82 -0.28 -1.46
CA TRP A 82 19.75 0.17 -0.57
C TRP A 82 18.92 -1.01 -0.03
N HIS A 83 18.58 -1.98 -0.90
CA HIS A 83 17.98 -3.25 -0.48
C HIS A 83 18.79 -3.93 0.61
N ASP A 84 20.11 -4.13 0.40
CA ASP A 84 20.98 -4.83 1.33
C ASP A 84 21.03 -4.11 2.69
N LEU A 85 21.13 -2.77 2.69
CA LEU A 85 21.07 -1.95 3.90
C LEU A 85 19.73 -2.06 4.63
N MET A 86 18.62 -2.17 3.92
CA MET A 86 17.31 -2.37 4.57
C MET A 86 17.25 -3.71 5.29
N LEU A 87 17.80 -4.78 4.71
CA LEU A 87 17.84 -6.10 5.35
C LEU A 87 18.82 -6.12 6.53
N GLU A 88 19.98 -5.47 6.42
CA GLU A 88 20.95 -5.31 7.51
C GLU A 88 20.34 -4.61 8.73
N HIS A 89 19.52 -3.58 8.51
CA HIS A 89 18.87 -2.79 9.55
C HIS A 89 17.42 -3.19 9.83
N ALA A 90 16.99 -4.39 9.40
CA ALA A 90 15.58 -4.79 9.45
C ALA A 90 14.98 -4.75 10.86
N ASP A 91 15.74 -5.08 11.90
CA ASP A 91 15.28 -5.04 13.29
C ASP A 91 14.96 -3.61 13.74
N ASP A 92 15.82 -2.65 13.45
CA ASP A 92 15.64 -1.25 13.82
C ASP A 92 14.48 -0.62 13.03
N LEU A 93 14.43 -0.87 11.72
CA LEU A 93 13.35 -0.41 10.85
C LEU A 93 12.00 -0.96 11.30
N ALA A 94 11.93 -2.25 11.66
CA ALA A 94 10.71 -2.87 12.16
C ALA A 94 10.29 -2.29 13.52
N LEU A 95 11.24 -1.97 14.39
CA LEU A 95 10.95 -1.35 15.69
C LEU A 95 10.39 0.08 15.52
N ILE A 96 10.98 0.89 14.64
CA ILE A 96 10.46 2.22 14.30
C ILE A 96 9.03 2.08 13.77
N LEU A 97 8.82 1.19 12.81
CA LEU A 97 7.54 0.95 12.16
C LEU A 97 6.47 0.48 13.15
N THR A 98 6.76 -0.52 13.99
CA THR A 98 5.84 -0.99 15.03
C THR A 98 5.46 0.12 15.98
N THR A 99 6.41 0.98 16.34
CA THR A 99 6.18 2.03 17.34
C THR A 99 5.28 3.14 16.80
N GLU A 100 5.45 3.57 15.53
CA GLU A 100 4.62 4.64 14.96
C GLU A 100 3.29 4.14 14.37
N GLN A 101 3.22 2.88 13.90
CA GLN A 101 2.04 2.35 13.22
C GLN A 101 1.20 1.39 14.10
N GLY A 102 1.84 0.68 15.03
CA GLY A 102 1.15 -0.20 15.98
C GLY A 102 1.12 -1.68 15.64
N LYS A 103 1.41 -2.10 14.40
CA LYS A 103 1.39 -3.53 14.03
C LYS A 103 2.41 -4.36 14.82
N PRO A 104 2.16 -5.67 14.99
CA PRO A 104 3.11 -6.57 15.65
C PRO A 104 4.49 -6.55 15.01
N LEU A 105 5.54 -6.64 15.84
CA LEU A 105 6.95 -6.58 15.38
C LEU A 105 7.27 -7.65 14.33
N ALA A 106 6.66 -8.83 14.42
CA ALA A 106 6.83 -9.88 13.44
C ALA A 106 6.27 -9.49 12.06
N GLU A 107 5.09 -8.83 12.03
CA GLU A 107 4.50 -8.29 10.81
C GLU A 107 5.31 -7.11 10.26
N ALA A 108 5.83 -6.25 11.15
CA ALA A 108 6.70 -5.14 10.76
C ALA A 108 8.00 -5.64 10.10
N LYS A 109 8.63 -6.70 10.64
CA LYS A 109 9.80 -7.34 10.01
C LYS A 109 9.46 -7.90 8.63
N GLY A 110 8.31 -8.56 8.51
CA GLY A 110 7.80 -9.03 7.21
C GLY A 110 7.57 -7.88 6.22
N GLU A 111 7.07 -6.73 6.70
CA GLU A 111 6.92 -5.55 5.85
C GLU A 111 8.26 -4.98 5.39
N ILE A 112 9.29 -4.92 6.25
CA ILE A 112 10.62 -4.44 5.84
C ILE A 112 11.22 -5.36 4.76
N GLN A 113 11.09 -6.68 4.89
CA GLN A 113 11.52 -7.63 3.86
C GLN A 113 10.76 -7.40 2.55
N TYR A 114 9.44 -7.25 2.62
CA TYR A 114 8.58 -6.94 1.49
C TYR A 114 8.90 -5.58 0.86
N ALA A 115 9.21 -4.56 1.67
CA ALA A 115 9.65 -3.26 1.17
C ALA A 115 11.00 -3.33 0.44
N ALA A 116 11.95 -4.08 0.99
CA ALA A 116 13.27 -4.28 0.39
C ALA A 116 13.17 -5.02 -0.96
N SER A 117 12.28 -6.03 -1.08
CA SER A 117 12.14 -6.82 -2.29
C SER A 117 11.77 -5.99 -3.53
N PHE A 118 11.04 -4.87 -3.38
CA PHE A 118 10.76 -3.95 -4.49
C PHE A 118 12.02 -3.24 -5.00
N LEU A 119 12.96 -2.90 -4.13
CA LEU A 119 14.23 -2.28 -4.57
C LEU A 119 15.08 -3.28 -5.36
N GLU A 120 15.14 -4.54 -4.90
CA GLU A 120 15.81 -5.62 -5.62
C GLU A 120 15.14 -5.88 -6.97
N TRP A 121 13.80 -6.07 -6.99
CA TRP A 121 13.02 -6.32 -8.18
C TRP A 121 13.27 -5.26 -9.25
N PHE A 122 13.13 -3.98 -8.89
CA PHE A 122 13.30 -2.90 -9.85
C PHE A 122 14.76 -2.59 -10.19
N ALA A 123 15.73 -2.97 -9.36
CA ALA A 123 17.14 -2.97 -9.75
C ALA A 123 17.37 -3.91 -10.95
N GLU A 124 16.65 -5.03 -11.02
CA GLU A 124 16.71 -5.97 -12.14
C GLU A 124 15.82 -5.51 -13.32
N GLU A 125 14.58 -5.11 -13.07
CA GLU A 125 13.65 -4.68 -14.12
C GLU A 125 14.08 -3.40 -14.83
N GLY A 126 14.73 -2.47 -14.15
CA GLY A 126 15.26 -1.25 -14.77
C GLY A 126 16.25 -1.52 -15.91
N LYS A 127 16.92 -2.69 -15.90
CA LYS A 127 17.83 -3.14 -16.96
C LYS A 127 17.10 -3.77 -18.16
N ARG A 128 15.78 -4.03 -18.03
CA ARG A 128 14.93 -4.65 -19.07
C ARG A 128 13.98 -3.65 -19.74
N VAL A 129 14.14 -2.36 -19.46
CA VAL A 129 13.40 -1.29 -20.15
C VAL A 129 13.95 -1.15 -21.55
N SER A 130 13.51 -2.03 -22.44
CA SER A 130 13.91 -2.05 -23.86
C SER A 130 12.91 -1.27 -24.72
N GLY A 131 13.36 -0.88 -25.91
CA GLY A 131 12.52 -0.35 -26.97
C GLY A 131 12.39 -1.34 -28.12
N ASP A 132 11.87 -0.84 -29.27
CA ASP A 132 11.55 -1.66 -30.42
C ASP A 132 12.19 -1.11 -31.69
N THR A 133 12.50 -1.99 -32.65
CA THR A 133 12.70 -1.66 -34.04
C THR A 133 11.47 -2.15 -34.83
N ILE A 134 10.80 -1.25 -35.54
CA ILE A 134 9.53 -1.53 -36.21
C ILE A 134 9.74 -1.51 -37.73
N PRO A 135 9.27 -2.54 -38.46
CA PRO A 135 9.26 -2.51 -39.93
C PRO A 135 8.51 -1.29 -40.45
N THR A 136 9.14 -0.56 -41.36
CA THR A 136 8.54 0.65 -41.95
C THR A 136 7.82 0.35 -43.25
N PRO A 137 6.73 1.08 -43.58
CA PRO A 137 6.06 0.97 -44.89
C PRO A 137 6.83 1.63 -46.05
N ALA A 138 7.95 2.34 -45.77
CA ALA A 138 8.75 3.04 -46.75
C ALA A 138 10.21 2.53 -46.75
N ALA A 139 10.75 2.20 -47.91
CA ALA A 139 12.07 1.55 -48.05
C ALA A 139 13.23 2.43 -47.57
N ASP A 140 13.08 3.75 -47.69
CA ASP A 140 14.08 4.79 -47.36
C ASP A 140 14.02 5.21 -45.86
N LYS A 141 13.29 4.50 -45.01
CA LYS A 141 13.12 4.88 -43.61
C LYS A 141 13.47 3.75 -42.64
N ARG A 142 13.79 4.12 -41.41
CA ARG A 142 13.93 3.20 -40.26
C ARG A 142 13.18 3.75 -39.07
N ILE A 143 12.53 2.88 -38.34
CA ILE A 143 11.75 3.23 -37.13
C ILE A 143 12.40 2.58 -35.91
N VAL A 144 12.70 3.42 -34.93
CA VAL A 144 13.18 2.99 -33.60
C VAL A 144 12.28 3.62 -32.56
N VAL A 145 11.88 2.80 -31.57
CA VAL A 145 11.13 3.25 -30.41
C VAL A 145 12.03 3.09 -29.18
N THR A 146 12.08 4.14 -28.35
CA THR A 146 12.77 4.09 -27.04
C THR A 146 11.77 4.35 -25.92
N LYS A 147 12.08 3.81 -24.73
CA LYS A 147 11.40 4.19 -23.49
C LYS A 147 12.30 5.12 -22.70
N GLU A 148 11.81 6.29 -22.33
CA GLU A 148 12.55 7.32 -21.60
C GLU A 148 11.90 7.61 -20.26
N PRO A 149 12.66 8.04 -19.22
CA PRO A 149 12.07 8.43 -17.92
C PRO A 149 11.06 9.57 -18.10
N VAL A 150 9.91 9.46 -17.42
CA VAL A 150 8.82 10.45 -17.54
C VAL A 150 9.21 11.83 -17.01
N GLY A 151 10.15 11.90 -16.07
CA GLY A 151 10.61 13.14 -15.43
C GLY A 151 10.50 13.09 -13.91
N VAL A 152 10.34 14.27 -13.29
CA VAL A 152 10.16 14.38 -11.84
C VAL A 152 8.84 13.72 -11.43
N CYS A 153 8.91 12.82 -10.44
CA CYS A 153 7.77 12.11 -9.87
C CYS A 153 7.44 12.60 -8.47
N ALA A 154 6.18 12.52 -8.07
CA ALA A 154 5.73 12.70 -6.70
C ALA A 154 4.97 11.46 -6.22
N ALA A 155 5.12 11.12 -4.94
CA ALA A 155 4.41 10.04 -4.29
C ALA A 155 3.79 10.50 -2.98
N ILE A 156 2.53 10.14 -2.75
CA ILE A 156 1.84 10.34 -1.47
C ILE A 156 1.45 8.96 -0.96
N THR A 157 1.91 8.60 0.25
CA THR A 157 1.80 7.24 0.77
C THR A 157 0.99 7.17 2.07
N PRO A 158 0.27 6.06 2.31
CA PRO A 158 -0.54 5.88 3.50
C PRO A 158 0.30 5.40 4.70
N TRP A 159 -0.36 5.32 5.84
CA TRP A 159 0.22 4.94 7.13
C TRP A 159 0.25 3.42 7.40
N ASN A 160 -0.53 2.62 6.66
CA ASN A 160 -0.75 1.21 7.04
C ASN A 160 0.41 0.26 6.68
N PHE A 161 1.20 0.59 5.64
CA PHE A 161 2.45 -0.08 5.27
C PHE A 161 3.49 0.99 4.92
N PRO A 162 4.01 1.73 5.92
CA PRO A 162 4.77 2.96 5.69
C PRO A 162 6.11 2.74 4.99
N ALA A 163 6.70 1.56 5.05
CA ALA A 163 7.91 1.23 4.31
C ALA A 163 7.60 0.71 2.90
N ALA A 164 6.74 -0.29 2.79
CA ALA A 164 6.46 -0.95 1.50
C ALA A 164 5.75 -0.03 0.50
N MET A 165 4.83 0.84 0.95
CA MET A 165 4.15 1.78 0.05
C MET A 165 5.07 2.85 -0.50
N ILE A 166 6.22 3.09 0.12
CA ILE A 166 7.27 3.97 -0.40
C ILE A 166 8.12 3.23 -1.43
N THR A 167 8.70 2.09 -1.06
CA THR A 167 9.68 1.41 -1.93
C THR A 167 9.08 0.90 -3.24
N ARG A 168 7.80 0.49 -3.24
CA ARG A 168 7.10 0.07 -4.46
C ARG A 168 6.81 1.20 -5.46
N LYS A 169 6.93 2.48 -5.02
CA LYS A 169 6.86 3.67 -5.87
C LYS A 169 8.25 4.22 -6.21
N VAL A 170 9.12 4.26 -5.22
CA VAL A 170 10.49 4.79 -5.35
C VAL A 170 11.36 3.84 -6.18
N GLY A 171 11.25 2.53 -5.98
CA GLY A 171 12.00 1.52 -6.73
C GLY A 171 11.88 1.69 -8.24
N PRO A 172 10.67 1.63 -8.83
CA PRO A 172 10.50 1.79 -10.28
C PRO A 172 10.81 3.20 -10.76
N ALA A 173 10.52 4.26 -9.98
CA ALA A 173 10.88 5.63 -10.35
C ALA A 173 12.39 5.78 -10.54
N LEU A 174 13.17 5.39 -9.54
CA LEU A 174 14.62 5.50 -9.57
C LEU A 174 15.23 4.57 -10.63
N ALA A 175 14.73 3.35 -10.76
CA ALA A 175 15.18 2.39 -11.78
C ALA A 175 14.97 2.92 -13.20
N ALA A 176 13.83 3.56 -13.47
CA ALA A 176 13.53 4.22 -14.76
C ALA A 176 14.40 5.45 -15.02
N GLY A 177 15.02 6.06 -13.99
CA GLY A 177 15.81 7.31 -14.11
C GLY A 177 15.01 8.56 -13.75
N CYS A 178 13.92 8.43 -12.99
CA CYS A 178 13.11 9.53 -12.48
C CYS A 178 13.49 9.87 -11.04
N PRO A 179 13.76 11.12 -10.68
CA PRO A 179 13.82 11.56 -9.30
C PRO A 179 12.42 11.63 -8.72
N ILE A 180 12.31 11.47 -7.39
CA ILE A 180 11.00 11.39 -6.73
C ILE A 180 10.96 12.14 -5.40
N ILE A 181 9.82 12.79 -5.14
CA ILE A 181 9.48 13.43 -3.88
C ILE A 181 8.40 12.59 -3.19
N VAL A 182 8.63 12.17 -1.96
CA VAL A 182 7.67 11.39 -1.16
C VAL A 182 7.08 12.25 -0.06
N LYS A 183 5.75 12.26 0.04
CA LYS A 183 5.02 12.72 1.22
C LYS A 183 4.46 11.51 1.95
N PRO A 184 5.07 11.07 3.07
CA PRO A 184 4.51 10.01 3.92
C PRO A 184 3.26 10.49 4.65
N ALA A 185 2.46 9.55 5.18
CA ALA A 185 1.36 9.88 6.07
C ALA A 185 1.87 10.56 7.36
N GLU A 186 1.06 11.46 7.91
CA GLU A 186 1.39 12.20 9.13
C GLU A 186 1.52 11.27 10.35
N ALA A 187 0.78 10.16 10.37
CA ALA A 187 0.86 9.19 11.45
C ALA A 187 2.16 8.37 11.46
N THR A 188 2.83 8.22 10.29
CA THR A 188 3.98 7.30 10.13
C THR A 188 5.10 7.89 9.27
N PRO A 189 5.65 9.05 9.62
CA PRO A 189 6.73 9.66 8.86
C PRO A 189 8.11 9.09 9.17
N LEU A 190 8.30 8.46 10.35
CA LEU A 190 9.62 8.04 10.83
C LEU A 190 10.19 6.90 9.98
N SER A 191 9.38 5.95 9.53
CA SER A 191 9.79 4.93 8.56
C SER A 191 10.31 5.52 7.26
N ALA A 192 9.65 6.55 6.72
CA ALA A 192 10.10 7.24 5.51
C ALA A 192 11.45 7.95 5.71
N LEU A 193 11.65 8.57 6.86
CA LEU A 193 12.89 9.26 7.20
C LEU A 193 14.03 8.25 7.42
N ALA A 194 13.77 7.11 8.06
CA ALA A 194 14.75 6.02 8.19
C ALA A 194 15.17 5.45 6.81
N LEU A 195 14.21 5.27 5.90
CA LEU A 195 14.51 4.88 4.52
C LEU A 195 15.38 5.92 3.80
N ALA A 196 15.19 7.23 4.07
CA ALA A 196 16.02 8.27 3.48
C ALA A 196 17.48 8.21 3.98
N VAL A 197 17.71 7.88 5.27
CA VAL A 197 19.06 7.62 5.79
C VAL A 197 19.74 6.50 5.00
N LEU A 198 19.03 5.40 4.77
CA LEU A 198 19.59 4.26 4.05
C LEU A 198 19.78 4.55 2.56
N ALA A 199 18.91 5.35 1.94
CA ALA A 199 19.09 5.83 0.57
C ALA A 199 20.38 6.66 0.40
N GLU A 200 20.64 7.57 1.35
CA GLU A 200 21.88 8.36 1.38
C GLU A 200 23.12 7.46 1.51
N ARG A 201 23.10 6.49 2.43
CA ARG A 201 24.18 5.50 2.62
C ARG A 201 24.37 4.59 1.39
N ALA A 202 23.30 4.29 0.68
CA ALA A 202 23.35 3.52 -0.56
C ALA A 202 23.99 4.29 -1.72
N GLY A 203 24.09 5.62 -1.61
CA GLY A 203 24.66 6.49 -2.62
C GLY A 203 23.64 7.06 -3.59
N VAL A 204 22.38 7.15 -3.22
CA VAL A 204 21.38 7.91 -3.97
C VAL A 204 21.81 9.38 -4.01
N PRO A 205 21.99 9.99 -5.19
CA PRO A 205 22.49 11.36 -5.27
C PRO A 205 21.53 12.38 -4.66
N ARG A 206 22.09 13.50 -4.15
CA ARG A 206 21.32 14.61 -3.57
C ARG A 206 20.23 15.09 -4.56
N GLY A 207 19.02 15.26 -4.06
CA GLY A 207 17.86 15.68 -4.83
C GLY A 207 17.15 14.58 -5.63
N VAL A 208 17.75 13.41 -5.84
CA VAL A 208 17.10 12.30 -6.56
C VAL A 208 15.98 11.68 -5.73
N PHE A 209 16.15 11.59 -4.43
CA PHE A 209 15.12 11.17 -3.48
C PHE A 209 14.93 12.25 -2.41
N ASN A 210 13.68 12.64 -2.18
CA ASN A 210 13.32 13.67 -1.20
C ASN A 210 12.12 13.21 -0.39
N VAL A 211 12.08 13.55 0.90
CA VAL A 211 10.97 13.27 1.82
C VAL A 211 10.50 14.57 2.44
N VAL A 212 9.24 14.93 2.22
CA VAL A 212 8.57 16.13 2.75
C VAL A 212 7.49 15.72 3.73
N THR A 213 7.59 16.12 4.98
CA THR A 213 6.58 15.88 6.02
C THR A 213 5.72 17.13 6.25
N GLY A 214 4.47 16.98 6.68
CA GLY A 214 3.65 18.15 7.04
C GLY A 214 2.25 18.17 6.45
N GLU A 215 1.78 19.39 6.10
CA GLU A 215 0.39 19.68 5.80
C GLU A 215 -0.08 19.00 4.48
N PRO A 216 -0.96 17.99 4.56
CA PRO A 216 -1.30 17.15 3.40
C PRO A 216 -1.95 17.94 2.26
N LYS A 217 -2.81 18.91 2.56
CA LYS A 217 -3.50 19.70 1.53
C LYS A 217 -2.55 20.61 0.78
N ALA A 218 -1.67 21.31 1.51
CA ALA A 218 -0.71 22.25 0.92
C ALA A 218 0.35 21.51 0.08
N ILE A 219 0.91 20.42 0.61
CA ILE A 219 1.91 19.58 -0.09
C ILE A 219 1.27 18.92 -1.31
N GLY A 220 0.08 18.32 -1.15
CA GLY A 220 -0.66 17.67 -2.23
C GLY A 220 -1.00 18.64 -3.37
N ALA A 221 -1.46 19.86 -3.05
CA ALA A 221 -1.77 20.88 -4.03
C ALA A 221 -0.54 21.32 -4.83
N GLU A 222 0.62 21.49 -4.18
CA GLU A 222 1.87 21.81 -4.87
C GLU A 222 2.35 20.64 -5.76
N MET A 223 2.28 19.40 -5.29
CA MET A 223 2.66 18.22 -6.09
C MET A 223 1.75 18.03 -7.31
N THR A 224 0.45 18.30 -7.18
CA THR A 224 -0.51 18.14 -8.28
C THR A 224 -0.48 19.33 -9.25
N GLY A 225 -0.35 20.55 -8.76
CA GLY A 225 -0.41 21.78 -9.56
C GLY A 225 0.91 22.13 -10.25
N ASN A 226 2.06 21.73 -9.71
CA ASN A 226 3.36 22.12 -10.24
C ASN A 226 3.67 21.41 -11.58
N PRO A 227 3.95 22.16 -12.68
CA PRO A 227 4.16 21.58 -14.00
C PRO A 227 5.49 20.82 -14.15
N ILE A 228 6.45 20.99 -13.24
CA ILE A 228 7.70 20.22 -13.20
C ILE A 228 7.43 18.75 -12.87
N VAL A 229 6.46 18.48 -11.98
CA VAL A 229 6.04 17.13 -11.65
C VAL A 229 5.30 16.52 -12.82
N ARG A 230 5.80 15.44 -13.39
CA ARG A 230 5.26 14.75 -14.57
C ARG A 230 4.38 13.56 -14.21
N LYS A 231 4.56 13.01 -13.03
CA LYS A 231 3.79 11.86 -12.52
C LYS A 231 3.48 12.02 -11.04
N LEU A 232 2.24 11.68 -10.69
CA LEU A 232 1.83 11.48 -9.30
C LEU A 232 1.47 10.00 -9.08
N SER A 233 2.04 9.39 -8.05
CA SER A 233 1.61 8.10 -7.52
C SER A 233 0.98 8.30 -6.15
N PHE A 234 -0.23 7.79 -5.95
CA PHE A 234 -0.96 7.92 -4.69
C PHE A 234 -1.48 6.56 -4.24
N THR A 235 -1.31 6.27 -2.95
CA THR A 235 -2.02 5.18 -2.27
C THR A 235 -2.76 5.75 -1.06
N GLY A 236 -4.07 5.49 -0.97
CA GLY A 236 -4.92 5.99 0.10
C GLY A 236 -6.40 5.83 -0.18
N SER A 237 -7.25 6.66 0.44
CA SER A 237 -8.71 6.57 0.28
C SER A 237 -9.19 6.99 -1.11
N THR A 238 -10.24 6.34 -1.60
CA THR A 238 -10.86 6.64 -2.89
C THR A 238 -11.30 8.11 -3.04
N PRO A 239 -11.92 8.77 -2.03
CA PRO A 239 -12.26 10.20 -2.15
C PRO A 239 -11.05 11.11 -2.37
N VAL A 240 -9.93 10.84 -1.68
CA VAL A 240 -8.69 11.62 -1.88
C VAL A 240 -8.07 11.32 -3.25
N GLY A 241 -8.10 10.06 -3.71
CA GLY A 241 -7.65 9.70 -5.06
C GLY A 241 -8.39 10.44 -6.16
N ARG A 242 -9.72 10.51 -6.07
CA ARG A 242 -10.58 11.30 -6.99
C ARG A 242 -10.19 12.79 -7.00
N LEU A 243 -9.95 13.38 -5.81
CA LEU A 243 -9.53 14.77 -5.67
C LEU A 243 -8.17 15.01 -6.35
N LEU A 244 -7.17 14.19 -6.05
CA LEU A 244 -5.82 14.32 -6.61
C LEU A 244 -5.82 14.12 -8.13
N MET A 245 -6.60 13.19 -8.65
CA MET A 245 -6.78 12.97 -10.09
C MET A 245 -7.34 14.24 -10.76
N ALA A 246 -8.40 14.86 -10.19
CA ALA A 246 -8.96 16.10 -10.68
C ALA A 246 -7.92 17.25 -10.66
N GLN A 247 -7.13 17.35 -9.60
CA GLN A 247 -6.07 18.36 -9.48
C GLN A 247 -4.91 18.16 -10.47
N CYS A 248 -4.65 16.92 -10.91
CA CYS A 248 -3.62 16.61 -11.90
C CYS A 248 -4.06 16.91 -13.35
N ALA A 249 -5.35 16.93 -13.63
CA ALA A 249 -5.91 17.09 -14.97
C ALA A 249 -5.43 18.36 -15.72
N PRO A 250 -5.34 19.56 -15.10
CA PRO A 250 -4.88 20.78 -15.81
C PRO A 250 -3.46 20.69 -16.38
N THR A 251 -2.60 19.82 -15.85
CA THR A 251 -1.22 19.65 -16.31
C THR A 251 -1.00 18.34 -17.06
N VAL A 252 -2.05 17.56 -17.29
CA VAL A 252 -2.02 16.26 -17.99
C VAL A 252 -0.94 15.31 -17.43
N LYS A 253 -0.76 15.31 -16.10
CA LYS A 253 0.20 14.42 -15.43
C LYS A 253 -0.21 12.96 -15.58
N LYS A 254 0.78 12.07 -15.70
CA LYS A 254 0.52 10.64 -15.44
C LYS A 254 0.12 10.45 -13.99
N VAL A 255 -0.89 9.62 -13.74
CA VAL A 255 -1.31 9.25 -12.38
C VAL A 255 -1.34 7.74 -12.24
N SER A 256 -0.86 7.25 -11.08
CA SER A 256 -1.11 5.89 -10.60
C SER A 256 -1.81 6.02 -9.26
N LEU A 257 -2.92 5.32 -9.11
CA LEU A 257 -3.79 5.41 -7.94
C LEU A 257 -4.06 4.01 -7.41
N GLU A 258 -3.67 3.76 -6.17
CA GLU A 258 -4.00 2.57 -5.39
C GLU A 258 -4.96 3.01 -4.29
N LEU A 259 -6.23 2.65 -4.43
CA LEU A 259 -7.31 3.20 -3.61
C LEU A 259 -7.96 2.13 -2.74
N GLY A 260 -9.12 2.44 -2.16
CA GLY A 260 -9.86 1.54 -1.29
C GLY A 260 -10.31 0.25 -1.97
N GLY A 261 -10.61 -0.74 -1.16
CA GLY A 261 -11.12 -2.02 -1.60
C GLY A 261 -12.31 -2.49 -0.76
N ASN A 262 -13.03 -3.47 -1.25
CA ASN A 262 -14.10 -4.15 -0.54
C ASN A 262 -14.10 -5.63 -0.90
N ALA A 263 -12.96 -6.29 -0.64
CA ALA A 263 -12.66 -7.62 -1.13
C ALA A 263 -13.68 -8.68 -0.67
N PRO A 264 -14.26 -9.46 -1.59
CA PRO A 264 -14.99 -10.68 -1.26
C PRO A 264 -14.01 -11.83 -0.98
N PHE A 265 -14.40 -12.70 -0.04
CA PHE A 265 -13.78 -13.98 0.23
C PHE A 265 -14.87 -15.05 0.13
N ILE A 266 -14.82 -15.87 -0.89
CA ILE A 266 -15.88 -16.81 -1.21
C ILE A 266 -15.46 -18.22 -0.80
N VAL A 267 -16.28 -18.89 0.01
CA VAL A 267 -16.08 -20.30 0.43
C VAL A 267 -17.17 -21.15 -0.19
N PHE A 268 -16.81 -21.90 -1.22
CA PHE A 268 -17.72 -22.83 -1.89
C PHE A 268 -17.94 -24.11 -1.08
N ASP A 269 -18.98 -24.87 -1.44
CA ASP A 269 -19.38 -26.10 -0.74
C ASP A 269 -18.35 -27.25 -0.83
N ASP A 270 -17.46 -27.20 -1.82
CA ASP A 270 -16.36 -28.15 -2.05
C ASP A 270 -15.00 -27.69 -1.48
N ALA A 271 -14.96 -26.51 -0.82
CA ALA A 271 -13.73 -25.93 -0.30
C ALA A 271 -13.12 -26.79 0.82
N ASP A 272 -11.78 -26.73 0.92
CA ASP A 272 -11.09 -27.15 2.12
C ASP A 272 -11.31 -26.10 3.22
N LEU A 273 -12.15 -26.40 4.21
CA LEU A 273 -12.51 -25.44 5.23
C LEU A 273 -11.35 -25.05 6.14
N ASP A 274 -10.42 -25.96 6.41
CA ASP A 274 -9.25 -25.64 7.25
C ASP A 274 -8.31 -24.69 6.51
N ALA A 275 -8.05 -24.94 5.24
CA ALA A 275 -7.29 -24.04 4.38
C ALA A 275 -8.01 -22.69 4.19
N ALA A 276 -9.34 -22.68 4.02
CA ALA A 276 -10.14 -21.46 3.89
C ALA A 276 -10.09 -20.61 5.17
N VAL A 277 -10.16 -21.23 6.35
CA VAL A 277 -10.03 -20.52 7.63
C VAL A 277 -8.63 -19.94 7.82
N ALA A 278 -7.58 -20.70 7.51
CA ALA A 278 -6.21 -20.18 7.55
C ALA A 278 -6.03 -18.98 6.60
N GLY A 279 -6.58 -19.06 5.39
CA GLY A 279 -6.58 -17.95 4.44
C GLY A 279 -7.42 -16.76 4.90
N ALA A 280 -8.56 -17.00 5.56
CA ALA A 280 -9.40 -15.95 6.15
C ALA A 280 -8.65 -15.17 7.25
N ILE A 281 -7.95 -15.86 8.14
CA ILE A 281 -7.11 -15.24 9.17
C ILE A 281 -6.01 -14.39 8.51
N ALA A 282 -5.29 -14.95 7.54
CA ALA A 282 -4.19 -14.26 6.85
C ALA A 282 -4.65 -13.03 6.07
N SER A 283 -5.80 -13.09 5.39
CA SER A 283 -6.31 -11.97 4.60
C SER A 283 -7.01 -10.91 5.45
N LYS A 284 -7.71 -11.29 6.52
CA LYS A 284 -8.56 -10.37 7.30
C LYS A 284 -7.84 -9.71 8.46
N TYR A 285 -7.04 -10.48 9.21
CA TYR A 285 -6.54 -10.01 10.51
C TYR A 285 -5.09 -9.51 10.47
N ARG A 286 -4.40 -9.63 9.35
CA ARG A 286 -3.09 -8.98 9.14
C ARG A 286 -3.23 -7.47 9.35
N ASN A 287 -2.30 -6.87 10.10
CA ASN A 287 -2.32 -5.46 10.50
C ASN A 287 -3.67 -5.02 11.12
N SER A 288 -4.30 -5.92 11.88
CA SER A 288 -5.63 -5.70 12.49
C SER A 288 -6.70 -5.30 11.45
N GLY A 289 -6.63 -5.87 10.25
CA GLY A 289 -7.57 -5.59 9.15
C GLY A 289 -7.33 -4.25 8.44
N GLN A 290 -6.28 -3.53 8.75
CA GLN A 290 -5.96 -2.21 8.17
C GLN A 290 -5.15 -2.37 6.87
N THR A 291 -5.69 -3.09 5.91
CA THR A 291 -5.05 -3.45 4.63
C THR A 291 -6.05 -3.28 3.49
N CYS A 292 -5.66 -2.62 2.41
CA CYS A 292 -6.53 -2.38 1.25
C CYS A 292 -6.99 -3.66 0.52
N VAL A 293 -6.21 -4.74 0.61
CA VAL A 293 -6.54 -6.07 0.07
C VAL A 293 -7.20 -6.99 1.11
N CYS A 294 -7.49 -6.47 2.30
CA CYS A 294 -8.12 -7.23 3.37
C CYS A 294 -9.55 -7.62 2.97
N THR A 295 -9.93 -8.85 3.29
CA THR A 295 -11.30 -9.30 3.11
C THR A 295 -12.26 -8.44 3.93
N ASN A 296 -13.30 -7.91 3.28
CA ASN A 296 -14.38 -7.18 3.92
C ASN A 296 -15.71 -7.92 3.88
N ARG A 297 -15.91 -8.88 2.95
CA ARG A 297 -17.15 -9.59 2.76
C ARG A 297 -16.89 -11.08 2.61
N PHE A 298 -17.20 -11.88 3.65
CA PHE A 298 -17.06 -13.33 3.60
C PHE A 298 -18.36 -13.96 3.09
N TYR A 299 -18.40 -14.38 1.86
CA TYR A 299 -19.50 -15.15 1.29
C TYR A 299 -19.25 -16.63 1.49
N VAL A 300 -20.14 -17.30 2.22
CA VAL A 300 -20.00 -18.72 2.56
C VAL A 300 -21.22 -19.48 2.07
N HIS A 301 -20.99 -20.55 1.31
CA HIS A 301 -22.08 -21.37 0.78
C HIS A 301 -22.88 -22.00 1.91
N ASP A 302 -24.21 -22.02 1.79
CA ASP A 302 -25.17 -22.46 2.82
C ASP A 302 -24.81 -23.82 3.45
N LYS A 303 -24.36 -24.78 2.64
CA LYS A 303 -24.00 -26.13 3.11
C LYS A 303 -22.84 -26.17 4.09
N VAL A 304 -21.94 -25.18 4.05
CA VAL A 304 -20.72 -25.17 4.87
C VAL A 304 -20.65 -23.96 5.80
N TYR A 305 -21.69 -23.10 5.81
CA TYR A 305 -21.70 -21.84 6.51
C TYR A 305 -21.44 -21.98 8.03
N ASP A 306 -22.21 -22.83 8.69
CA ASP A 306 -22.10 -22.97 10.15
C ASP A 306 -20.78 -23.62 10.56
N ALA A 307 -20.32 -24.63 9.80
CA ALA A 307 -19.02 -25.25 10.02
C ALA A 307 -17.86 -24.27 9.80
N PHE A 308 -17.94 -23.43 8.78
CA PHE A 308 -16.92 -22.39 8.55
C PHE A 308 -16.95 -21.33 9.65
N ALA A 309 -18.14 -20.85 10.06
CA ALA A 309 -18.30 -19.85 11.11
C ALA A 309 -17.72 -20.35 12.46
N ASP A 310 -17.98 -21.59 12.84
CA ASP A 310 -17.43 -22.18 14.06
C ASP A 310 -15.91 -22.33 14.02
N LYS A 311 -15.35 -22.80 12.89
CA LYS A 311 -13.90 -22.92 12.72
C LYS A 311 -13.23 -21.55 12.72
N LEU A 312 -13.81 -20.55 12.03
CA LEU A 312 -13.29 -19.19 11.99
C LEU A 312 -13.33 -18.56 13.39
N ARG A 313 -14.43 -18.72 14.14
CA ARG A 313 -14.53 -18.28 15.53
C ARG A 313 -13.38 -18.84 16.37
N ALA A 314 -13.20 -20.17 16.34
CA ALA A 314 -12.15 -20.82 17.11
C ALA A 314 -10.74 -20.31 16.76
N ALA A 315 -10.47 -20.03 15.47
CA ALA A 315 -9.20 -19.47 15.02
C ALA A 315 -9.02 -18.01 15.44
N VAL A 316 -10.07 -17.19 15.38
CA VAL A 316 -10.04 -15.77 15.79
C VAL A 316 -9.81 -15.62 17.28
N GLU A 317 -10.39 -16.49 18.11
CA GLU A 317 -10.20 -16.51 19.56
C GLU A 317 -8.74 -16.84 19.98
N GLN A 318 -7.91 -17.38 19.08
CA GLN A 318 -6.48 -17.60 19.33
C GLN A 318 -5.62 -16.36 19.04
N LEU A 319 -6.17 -15.32 18.42
CA LEU A 319 -5.44 -14.09 18.11
C LEU A 319 -5.16 -13.32 19.41
N LYS A 320 -3.88 -13.02 19.64
CA LYS A 320 -3.44 -12.30 20.84
C LYS A 320 -3.40 -10.80 20.57
N VAL A 321 -4.30 -10.05 21.18
CA VAL A 321 -4.30 -8.59 21.17
C VAL A 321 -3.28 -8.05 22.17
N GLY A 322 -2.44 -7.11 21.77
CA GLY A 322 -1.43 -6.53 22.65
C GLY A 322 -0.56 -5.49 21.96
N ARG A 323 0.40 -4.94 22.71
CA ARG A 323 1.39 -4.01 22.13
C ARG A 323 2.30 -4.77 21.17
N GLY A 324 2.54 -4.22 19.99
CA GLY A 324 3.26 -4.90 18.93
C GLY A 324 4.68 -5.38 19.26
N THR A 325 5.30 -4.82 20.29
CA THR A 325 6.62 -5.21 20.80
C THR A 325 6.59 -6.38 21.80
N GLU A 326 5.40 -6.80 22.25
CA GLU A 326 5.26 -7.92 23.19
C GLU A 326 5.31 -9.27 22.44
N ALA A 327 5.91 -10.27 23.09
CA ALA A 327 6.07 -11.59 22.48
C ALA A 327 4.73 -12.28 22.22
N GLY A 328 4.58 -12.83 21.02
CA GLY A 328 3.41 -13.62 20.61
C GLY A 328 2.16 -12.77 20.30
N VAL A 329 2.24 -11.45 20.33
CA VAL A 329 1.15 -10.57 19.87
C VAL A 329 0.97 -10.71 18.37
N THR A 330 -0.30 -10.86 17.94
CA THR A 330 -0.73 -11.01 16.55
C THR A 330 -1.69 -9.92 16.11
N GLN A 331 -2.23 -9.12 17.06
CA GLN A 331 -3.14 -8.02 16.77
C GLN A 331 -2.70 -6.76 17.53
N GLY A 332 -2.27 -5.76 16.79
CA GLY A 332 -1.96 -4.44 17.32
C GLY A 332 -3.21 -3.54 17.41
N PRO A 333 -3.04 -2.27 17.82
CA PRO A 333 -4.13 -1.29 17.85
C PRO A 333 -4.52 -0.85 16.44
N LEU A 334 -5.70 -0.26 16.31
CA LEU A 334 -6.06 0.60 15.19
C LEU A 334 -5.28 1.92 15.28
N ILE A 335 -5.05 2.55 14.15
CA ILE A 335 -4.15 3.71 14.04
C ILE A 335 -4.62 4.92 14.86
N ASN A 336 -5.91 5.10 15.02
CA ASN A 336 -6.50 6.23 15.75
C ASN A 336 -7.95 5.98 16.16
N GLU A 337 -8.51 6.88 16.95
CA GLU A 337 -9.89 6.81 17.44
C GLU A 337 -10.94 6.82 16.31
N ALA A 338 -10.69 7.53 15.22
CA ALA A 338 -11.63 7.55 14.09
C ALA A 338 -11.79 6.16 13.45
N ALA A 339 -10.71 5.37 13.40
CA ALA A 339 -10.76 3.98 12.94
C ALA A 339 -11.57 3.08 13.88
N VAL A 340 -11.44 3.27 15.21
CA VAL A 340 -12.24 2.55 16.22
C VAL A 340 -13.71 2.87 16.07
N LEU A 341 -14.08 4.16 16.01
CA LEU A 341 -15.47 4.62 15.86
C LEU A 341 -16.10 4.09 14.56
N LYS A 342 -15.33 3.97 13.48
CA LYS A 342 -15.82 3.39 12.23
C LYS A 342 -16.19 1.92 12.39
N VAL A 343 -15.33 1.12 13.03
CA VAL A 343 -15.62 -0.30 13.31
C VAL A 343 -16.85 -0.43 14.19
N GLU A 344 -16.97 0.36 15.27
CA GLU A 344 -18.14 0.40 16.15
C GLU A 344 -19.42 0.74 15.38
N SER A 345 -19.36 1.75 14.50
CA SER A 345 -20.51 2.14 13.66
C SER A 345 -20.99 1.02 12.73
N HIS A 346 -20.03 0.25 12.14
CA HIS A 346 -20.37 -0.88 11.29
C HIS A 346 -21.01 -2.03 12.07
N ILE A 347 -20.50 -2.33 13.27
CA ILE A 347 -21.06 -3.35 14.15
C ILE A 347 -22.47 -2.94 14.61
N ALA A 348 -22.63 -1.70 15.07
CA ALA A 348 -23.93 -1.19 15.56
C ALA A 348 -25.02 -1.22 14.46
N ASP A 349 -24.67 -0.80 13.22
CA ASP A 349 -25.60 -0.89 12.09
C ASP A 349 -26.00 -2.33 11.77
N ALA A 350 -25.02 -3.24 11.76
CA ALA A 350 -25.27 -4.65 11.47
C ALA A 350 -26.18 -5.30 12.51
N LEU A 351 -25.92 -5.07 13.81
CA LEU A 351 -26.75 -5.59 14.90
C LEU A 351 -28.17 -5.02 14.87
N ALA A 352 -28.34 -3.73 14.58
CA ALA A 352 -29.64 -3.09 14.44
C ALA A 352 -30.47 -3.69 13.29
N LYS A 353 -29.82 -4.30 12.30
CA LYS A 353 -30.44 -4.96 11.13
C LYS A 353 -30.52 -6.48 11.24
N GLY A 354 -30.21 -7.04 12.41
CA GLY A 354 -30.43 -8.47 12.70
C GLY A 354 -29.21 -9.38 12.58
N ALA A 355 -28.02 -8.84 12.29
CA ALA A 355 -26.78 -9.61 12.42
C ALA A 355 -26.51 -9.97 13.89
N ARG A 356 -25.69 -11.01 14.12
CA ARG A 356 -25.28 -11.42 15.47
C ARG A 356 -23.76 -11.45 15.59
N VAL A 357 -23.25 -11.11 16.78
CA VAL A 357 -21.83 -11.29 17.11
C VAL A 357 -21.56 -12.76 17.39
N VAL A 358 -20.56 -13.31 16.68
CA VAL A 358 -20.07 -14.68 16.92
C VAL A 358 -18.93 -14.65 17.94
N THR A 359 -18.01 -13.68 17.82
CA THR A 359 -16.93 -13.41 18.80
C THR A 359 -16.46 -11.95 18.67
N GLY A 360 -15.88 -11.40 19.72
CA GLY A 360 -15.40 -10.02 19.78
C GLY A 360 -16.52 -8.99 19.89
N GLY A 361 -16.46 -7.95 19.05
CA GLY A 361 -17.53 -6.95 18.91
C GLY A 361 -17.39 -5.69 19.75
N LYS A 362 -16.30 -5.52 20.49
CA LYS A 362 -16.09 -4.38 21.40
C LYS A 362 -14.63 -3.95 21.46
N ARG A 363 -14.40 -2.79 22.07
CA ARG A 363 -13.05 -2.32 22.43
C ARG A 363 -12.39 -3.30 23.38
N HIS A 364 -11.11 -3.55 23.18
CA HIS A 364 -10.31 -4.39 24.06
C HIS A 364 -9.97 -3.66 25.38
N ALA A 365 -9.81 -4.42 26.48
CA ALA A 365 -9.54 -3.88 27.82
C ALA A 365 -8.23 -3.09 27.95
N LEU A 366 -7.29 -3.22 27.00
CA LEU A 366 -6.06 -2.42 26.95
C LEU A 366 -6.31 -0.93 26.67
N GLY A 367 -7.51 -0.54 26.24
CA GLY A 367 -7.84 0.85 25.92
C GLY A 367 -7.20 1.33 24.61
N HIS A 368 -7.03 2.64 24.45
CA HIS A 368 -6.50 3.28 23.23
C HIS A 368 -7.19 2.76 21.96
N GLY A 369 -6.44 2.47 20.90
CA GLY A 369 -6.94 1.92 19.64
C GLY A 369 -7.16 0.41 19.60
N PHE A 370 -7.02 -0.32 20.71
CA PHE A 370 -7.18 -1.78 20.72
C PHE A 370 -8.65 -2.21 20.61
N PHE A 371 -8.91 -3.07 19.63
CA PHE A 371 -10.24 -3.61 19.34
C PHE A 371 -10.19 -5.13 19.26
N GLU A 372 -11.23 -5.79 19.76
CA GLU A 372 -11.30 -7.26 19.72
C GLU A 372 -11.48 -7.74 18.27
N PRO A 373 -10.68 -8.72 17.79
CA PRO A 373 -10.96 -9.40 16.54
C PRO A 373 -12.38 -9.95 16.52
N THR A 374 -13.16 -9.55 15.52
CA THR A 374 -14.61 -9.70 15.52
C THR A 374 -15.10 -10.51 14.33
N VAL A 375 -16.08 -11.40 14.58
CA VAL A 375 -16.83 -12.12 13.55
C VAL A 375 -18.32 -11.81 13.73
N LEU A 376 -18.99 -11.37 12.67
CA LEU A 376 -20.45 -11.23 12.61
C LEU A 376 -21.03 -12.30 11.69
N ALA A 377 -22.15 -12.89 12.11
CA ALA A 377 -22.93 -13.81 11.28
C ALA A 377 -24.28 -13.20 10.89
N ASP A 378 -24.91 -13.83 9.88
CA ASP A 378 -26.23 -13.47 9.35
C ASP A 378 -26.28 -12.01 8.83
N VAL A 379 -25.18 -11.60 8.19
CA VAL A 379 -25.03 -10.26 7.60
C VAL A 379 -25.76 -10.22 6.24
N THR A 380 -26.41 -9.09 5.98
CA THR A 380 -27.21 -8.88 4.74
C THR A 380 -26.65 -7.72 3.90
N PRO A 381 -26.96 -7.64 2.58
CA PRO A 381 -26.39 -6.64 1.66
C PRO A 381 -26.79 -5.17 1.96
N ASP A 382 -27.82 -4.92 2.78
CA ASP A 382 -28.26 -3.58 3.17
C ASP A 382 -27.52 -3.00 4.38
N MET A 383 -26.65 -3.79 5.01
CA MET A 383 -25.81 -3.34 6.12
C MET A 383 -24.59 -2.54 5.64
N LYS A 384 -24.15 -1.53 6.41
CA LYS A 384 -22.98 -0.70 6.07
C LYS A 384 -21.74 -1.54 5.77
N VAL A 385 -21.50 -2.57 6.56
CA VAL A 385 -20.35 -3.48 6.42
C VAL A 385 -20.31 -4.22 5.08
N ALA A 386 -21.42 -4.29 4.34
CA ALA A 386 -21.48 -4.86 3.00
C ALA A 386 -21.02 -3.87 1.91
N ARG A 387 -21.16 -2.57 2.16
CA ARG A 387 -20.92 -1.52 1.16
C ARG A 387 -19.65 -0.73 1.38
N ASP A 388 -19.32 -0.45 2.65
CA ASP A 388 -18.20 0.39 3.04
C ASP A 388 -16.99 -0.46 3.39
N GLU A 389 -15.79 -0.02 2.97
CA GLU A 389 -14.53 -0.60 3.43
C GLU A 389 -14.39 -0.37 4.93
N THR A 390 -14.32 -1.45 5.74
CA THR A 390 -14.22 -1.34 7.22
C THR A 390 -12.85 -0.85 7.67
N PHE A 391 -11.79 -1.42 7.10
CA PHE A 391 -10.39 -1.14 7.45
C PHE A 391 -10.07 -1.41 8.93
N GLY A 392 -10.58 -2.53 9.43
CA GLY A 392 -10.47 -2.95 10.83
C GLY A 392 -10.70 -4.46 11.01
N PRO A 393 -10.56 -5.00 12.24
CA PRO A 393 -10.56 -6.44 12.50
C PRO A 393 -11.99 -7.03 12.59
N LEU A 394 -12.81 -6.78 11.56
CA LEU A 394 -14.22 -7.17 11.50
C LEU A 394 -14.48 -8.06 10.28
N ALA A 395 -14.88 -9.31 10.52
CA ALA A 395 -15.22 -10.32 9.51
C ALA A 395 -16.74 -10.56 9.45
N PRO A 396 -17.49 -9.96 8.52
CA PRO A 396 -18.91 -10.22 8.34
C PRO A 396 -19.14 -11.42 7.42
N LEU A 397 -19.97 -12.37 7.84
CA LEU A 397 -20.32 -13.57 7.09
C LEU A 397 -21.69 -13.43 6.43
N PHE A 398 -21.71 -13.63 5.11
CA PHE A 398 -22.90 -13.63 4.27
C PHE A 398 -23.16 -15.05 3.76
N ARG A 399 -24.43 -15.42 3.59
CA ARG A 399 -24.82 -16.69 2.96
C ARG A 399 -24.99 -16.54 1.45
N PHE A 400 -24.75 -17.62 0.70
CA PHE A 400 -25.14 -17.75 -0.69
C PHE A 400 -25.42 -19.21 -1.04
N SER A 401 -26.14 -19.44 -2.13
CA SER A 401 -26.66 -20.76 -2.53
C SER A 401 -26.21 -21.22 -3.92
N SER A 402 -25.75 -20.30 -4.80
CA SER A 402 -25.32 -20.66 -6.17
C SER A 402 -24.11 -19.83 -6.64
N ASP A 403 -23.38 -20.35 -7.64
CA ASP A 403 -22.22 -19.70 -8.25
C ASP A 403 -22.60 -18.33 -8.84
N GLU A 404 -23.75 -18.25 -9.53
CA GLU A 404 -24.26 -17.03 -10.19
C GLU A 404 -24.63 -15.96 -9.15
N GLU A 405 -25.26 -16.37 -8.07
CA GLU A 405 -25.61 -15.47 -6.96
C GLU A 405 -24.36 -14.83 -6.35
N VAL A 406 -23.37 -15.63 -5.99
CA VAL A 406 -22.18 -15.12 -5.31
C VAL A 406 -21.32 -14.25 -6.22
N ILE A 407 -21.21 -14.56 -7.52
CA ILE A 407 -20.51 -13.71 -8.50
C ILE A 407 -21.20 -12.35 -8.59
N ARG A 408 -22.53 -12.31 -8.70
CA ARG A 408 -23.30 -11.07 -8.73
C ARG A 408 -23.09 -10.25 -7.45
N LEU A 409 -23.19 -10.87 -6.27
CA LEU A 409 -22.99 -10.22 -4.99
C LEU A 409 -21.55 -9.72 -4.79
N ALA A 410 -20.57 -10.50 -5.23
CA ALA A 410 -19.16 -10.12 -5.18
C ALA A 410 -18.88 -8.87 -6.03
N ASN A 411 -19.45 -8.79 -7.24
CA ASN A 411 -19.25 -7.69 -8.18
C ASN A 411 -20.10 -6.44 -7.87
N ASP A 412 -21.13 -6.54 -7.00
CA ASP A 412 -22.00 -5.42 -6.61
C ASP A 412 -21.30 -4.45 -5.65
N THR A 413 -20.30 -3.79 -6.16
CA THR A 413 -19.50 -2.77 -5.44
C THR A 413 -18.83 -1.82 -6.44
N GLU A 414 -18.54 -0.58 -6.00
CA GLU A 414 -17.71 0.36 -6.78
C GLU A 414 -16.22 -0.01 -6.79
N PHE A 415 -15.80 -0.89 -5.92
CA PHE A 415 -14.41 -1.33 -5.77
C PHE A 415 -14.09 -2.55 -6.64
N GLY A 416 -12.78 -2.75 -6.89
CA GLY A 416 -12.29 -3.89 -7.67
C GLY A 416 -10.77 -4.12 -7.45
N LEU A 417 -10.30 -4.11 -6.18
CA LEU A 417 -8.87 -4.29 -5.90
C LEU A 417 -8.51 -5.77 -5.79
N ALA A 418 -8.96 -6.44 -4.75
CA ALA A 418 -8.66 -7.85 -4.48
C ALA A 418 -9.95 -8.66 -4.29
N SER A 419 -9.89 -9.93 -4.62
CA SER A 419 -10.91 -10.94 -4.35
C SER A 419 -10.24 -12.27 -4.01
N TYR A 420 -10.94 -13.12 -3.27
CA TYR A 420 -10.44 -14.43 -2.85
C TYR A 420 -11.55 -15.46 -2.98
N PHE A 421 -11.20 -16.70 -3.33
CA PHE A 421 -12.15 -17.79 -3.22
C PHE A 421 -11.47 -19.15 -3.01
N TYR A 422 -12.24 -20.09 -2.44
CA TYR A 422 -11.82 -21.45 -2.15
C TYR A 422 -12.75 -22.45 -2.80
N SER A 423 -12.23 -23.29 -3.70
CA SER A 423 -12.93 -24.38 -4.40
C SER A 423 -11.91 -25.39 -4.88
N ARG A 424 -12.31 -26.67 -4.98
CA ARG A 424 -11.51 -27.76 -5.55
C ARG A 424 -11.91 -28.10 -7.00
N ASP A 425 -13.06 -27.61 -7.48
CA ASP A 425 -13.53 -27.82 -8.85
C ASP A 425 -12.79 -26.87 -9.81
N ILE A 426 -11.94 -27.42 -10.66
CA ILE A 426 -11.13 -26.64 -11.61
C ILE A 426 -12.00 -25.86 -12.62
N ALA A 427 -13.16 -26.39 -13.04
CA ALA A 427 -14.04 -25.70 -13.95
C ALA A 427 -14.70 -24.48 -13.28
N ARG A 428 -15.12 -24.61 -12.00
CA ARG A 428 -15.61 -23.51 -11.19
C ARG A 428 -14.51 -22.47 -10.99
N VAL A 429 -13.27 -22.90 -10.69
CA VAL A 429 -12.12 -22.00 -10.49
C VAL A 429 -11.97 -21.05 -11.68
N TRP A 430 -11.98 -21.56 -12.91
CA TRP A 430 -11.85 -20.72 -14.11
C TRP A 430 -13.07 -19.82 -14.31
N ARG A 431 -14.28 -20.34 -14.25
CA ARG A 431 -15.51 -19.54 -14.43
C ARG A 431 -15.60 -18.39 -13.43
N VAL A 432 -15.30 -18.67 -12.15
CA VAL A 432 -15.37 -17.65 -11.09
C VAL A 432 -14.25 -16.62 -11.24
N ALA A 433 -13.01 -17.06 -11.50
CA ALA A 433 -11.88 -16.14 -11.65
C ALA A 433 -12.08 -15.16 -12.82
N GLU A 434 -12.61 -15.63 -13.97
CA GLU A 434 -12.88 -14.79 -15.14
C GLU A 434 -14.09 -13.85 -14.93
N ALA A 435 -15.07 -14.26 -14.10
CA ALA A 435 -16.28 -13.49 -13.86
C ALA A 435 -16.12 -12.41 -12.78
N LEU A 436 -15.11 -12.51 -11.92
CA LEU A 436 -14.85 -11.54 -10.85
C LEU A 436 -14.19 -10.25 -11.39
N GLU A 437 -14.83 -9.11 -11.18
CA GLU A 437 -14.38 -7.78 -11.64
C GLU A 437 -13.34 -7.14 -10.71
N TYR A 438 -12.20 -7.82 -10.53
CA TYR A 438 -11.11 -7.41 -9.64
C TYR A 438 -9.77 -7.43 -10.35
N GLY A 439 -8.87 -6.54 -9.94
CA GLY A 439 -7.52 -6.52 -10.48
C GLY A 439 -6.66 -7.69 -10.02
N MET A 440 -7.01 -8.30 -8.88
CA MET A 440 -6.29 -9.42 -8.29
C MET A 440 -7.26 -10.47 -7.74
N VAL A 441 -7.01 -11.74 -8.05
CA VAL A 441 -7.83 -12.87 -7.60
C VAL A 441 -6.94 -13.89 -6.90
N GLY A 442 -7.16 -14.12 -5.61
CA GLY A 442 -6.54 -15.18 -4.82
C GLY A 442 -7.36 -16.47 -4.88
N ILE A 443 -6.79 -17.56 -5.39
CA ILE A 443 -7.44 -18.86 -5.53
C ILE A 443 -6.81 -19.82 -4.53
N ASN A 444 -7.60 -20.30 -3.59
CA ASN A 444 -7.14 -21.18 -2.50
C ASN A 444 -5.97 -20.58 -1.70
N THR A 445 -5.91 -19.26 -1.58
CA THR A 445 -4.94 -18.50 -0.78
C THR A 445 -5.55 -17.23 -0.25
N GLY A 446 -5.11 -16.80 0.94
CA GLY A 446 -5.47 -15.50 1.55
C GLY A 446 -4.39 -14.43 1.40
N LEU A 447 -3.26 -14.74 0.74
CA LEU A 447 -2.12 -13.82 0.55
C LEU A 447 -1.78 -13.73 -0.93
N ILE A 448 -1.81 -12.52 -1.50
CA ILE A 448 -1.59 -12.26 -2.92
C ILE A 448 -0.57 -11.14 -3.19
N SER A 449 -0.08 -10.47 -2.14
CA SER A 449 0.85 -9.34 -2.30
C SER A 449 2.29 -9.83 -2.36
N ASN A 450 2.96 -9.56 -3.47
CA ASN A 450 4.40 -9.78 -3.68
C ASN A 450 4.92 -8.79 -4.73
N GLU A 451 6.24 -8.71 -4.89
CA GLU A 451 6.90 -7.78 -5.82
C GLU A 451 6.84 -8.23 -7.28
N VAL A 452 6.70 -9.53 -7.53
CA VAL A 452 6.77 -10.11 -8.89
C VAL A 452 5.44 -10.04 -9.64
N ALA A 453 4.31 -9.89 -8.92
CA ALA A 453 2.97 -9.84 -9.49
C ALA A 453 2.45 -8.40 -9.63
N PRO A 454 1.62 -8.10 -10.66
CA PRO A 454 1.07 -6.76 -10.86
C PRO A 454 -0.03 -6.46 -9.84
N PHE A 455 0.32 -5.69 -8.82
CA PHE A 455 -0.62 -5.22 -7.80
C PHE A 455 -1.40 -4.02 -8.31
N GLY A 456 -2.72 -4.04 -8.21
CA GLY A 456 -3.58 -2.91 -8.54
C GLY A 456 -5.02 -3.30 -8.81
N GLY A 457 -5.89 -2.30 -8.78
CA GLY A 457 -7.33 -2.45 -8.92
C GLY A 457 -7.88 -2.08 -10.28
N VAL A 458 -9.17 -2.34 -10.44
CA VAL A 458 -10.04 -1.84 -11.49
C VAL A 458 -11.18 -1.04 -10.86
N LYS A 459 -12.11 -0.49 -11.65
CA LYS A 459 -13.21 0.36 -11.16
C LYS A 459 -12.64 1.51 -10.31
N GLN A 460 -13.23 1.79 -9.14
CA GLN A 460 -12.81 2.88 -8.28
C GLN A 460 -11.73 2.49 -7.26
N SER A 461 -11.14 1.31 -7.41
CA SER A 461 -9.95 0.92 -6.65
C SER A 461 -8.65 1.44 -7.27
N GLY A 462 -8.68 2.02 -8.46
CA GLY A 462 -7.54 2.77 -8.96
C GLY A 462 -7.17 2.56 -10.41
N LEU A 463 -5.95 3.07 -10.74
CA LEU A 463 -5.36 3.08 -12.08
C LEU A 463 -3.87 2.74 -11.97
N GLY A 464 -3.35 2.00 -12.96
CA GLY A 464 -1.96 1.56 -12.99
C GLY A 464 -1.73 0.25 -12.25
N ARG A 465 -0.47 -0.17 -12.22
CA ARG A 465 -0.03 -1.37 -11.49
C ARG A 465 1.28 -1.09 -10.77
N GLU A 466 1.47 -1.69 -9.61
CA GLU A 466 2.70 -1.62 -8.82
C GLU A 466 3.32 -3.02 -8.70
N GLY A 467 4.66 -3.10 -8.65
CA GLY A 467 5.35 -4.39 -8.74
C GLY A 467 5.34 -4.95 -10.16
N SER A 468 5.85 -6.17 -10.34
CA SER A 468 5.99 -6.80 -11.65
C SER A 468 6.78 -5.94 -12.67
N HIS A 469 6.98 -6.47 -13.86
CA HIS A 469 7.51 -5.67 -14.99
C HIS A 469 6.54 -4.56 -15.42
N TYR A 470 5.25 -4.67 -15.14
CA TYR A 470 4.27 -3.63 -15.45
C TYR A 470 4.46 -2.35 -14.63
N GLY A 471 4.96 -2.47 -13.39
CA GLY A 471 5.08 -1.32 -12.48
C GLY A 471 6.05 -0.23 -12.94
N ILE A 472 7.02 -0.56 -13.81
CA ILE A 472 7.96 0.44 -14.34
C ILE A 472 7.38 1.22 -15.52
N ASP A 473 6.39 0.69 -16.24
CA ASP A 473 5.79 1.33 -17.42
C ASP A 473 5.12 2.68 -17.09
N ASP A 474 4.67 2.83 -15.84
CA ASP A 474 4.11 4.09 -15.34
C ASP A 474 5.15 5.21 -15.19
N TYR A 475 6.44 4.87 -15.14
CA TYR A 475 7.56 5.80 -14.95
C TYR A 475 8.33 6.10 -16.22
N VAL A 476 7.91 5.55 -17.35
CA VAL A 476 8.51 5.80 -18.66
C VAL A 476 7.50 6.36 -19.65
N VAL A 477 8.02 7.00 -20.69
CA VAL A 477 7.27 7.46 -21.86
C VAL A 477 7.87 6.84 -23.11
N ILE A 478 7.04 6.56 -24.11
CA ILE A 478 7.44 5.99 -25.38
C ILE A 478 7.82 7.14 -26.32
N LYS A 479 9.02 7.07 -26.90
CA LYS A 479 9.48 8.00 -27.93
C LYS A 479 9.68 7.26 -29.27
N TYR A 480 8.96 7.69 -30.27
CA TYR A 480 9.10 7.24 -31.64
C TYR A 480 10.13 8.10 -32.41
N MET A 481 11.07 7.46 -33.05
CA MET A 481 12.06 8.10 -33.94
C MET A 481 11.98 7.50 -35.34
N CYS A 482 11.85 8.34 -36.33
CA CYS A 482 11.86 7.95 -37.76
C CYS A 482 13.04 8.59 -38.44
N MET A 483 13.96 7.79 -38.96
CA MET A 483 15.06 8.21 -39.79
C MET A 483 14.68 8.04 -41.25
N GLY A 484 14.81 9.10 -42.07
CA GLY A 484 14.57 9.08 -43.50
C GLY A 484 15.87 9.34 -44.30
N GLY A 485 15.81 9.14 -45.62
CA GLY A 485 16.92 9.38 -46.51
C GLY A 485 18.03 8.32 -46.47
N LEU A 486 17.65 7.07 -46.16
CA LEU A 486 18.56 5.92 -46.06
C LEU A 486 18.56 5.10 -47.34
#